data_0ea48f21c332e331397788526aeef530
#
_entry.id   0ea48f21c332e331397788526aeef530
#
_cell.length_a   1.000
_cell.length_b   1.000
_cell.length_c   1.000
_cell.angle_alpha   90.00
_cell.angle_beta   90.00
_cell.angle_gamma   90.00
#
_symmetry.space_group_name_H-M   'P 1'
#
loop_
_entity.id
_entity.type
_entity.pdbx_description
1 polymer ?
#
loop_
_entity_poly.entity_id
_entity_poly.type
_entity_poly.pdbx_seq_one_letter_code
_entity_poly.pdbx_strand_id
1 'polypeptide(L)'
;NDTATTEIYTLSLHDALPISDATYFTKSGALNVDANGTLYCTTNGATVQGWMAQTDAQGNQSIVKNTVQDLQVMSAANMYYAPTETSAVTITGNIDKADTDLVVNDPTIIDTKNGKKLTFSFYDELGQEYTVKMNLYRNGSGTTGTGTDAQATSVYSVTLADVTDADGNSIFVKKTVANGATSYSSTKVKINLGGVEYTIANETTDINQKTGEFTITGTGTVPTLSFIAETGDFSTVSDANIPNTSTDWGKSLVFQITDAGTLDNTFTKYVPATDSGGVKVDFSSLTQYSSSGVSSTSYSKGSTKGLGTGNTAGEMSGISIDDKGMIYGTYNNGSKKLLAQIAVATFSNPSGLEAEGDSLFSATLNSGTFDGVGEDVSLSGSFAVGALEMSNVDLAAEFTSMITTQRGFQANSRIITTSDTMLEELVNLKR
;
A
#
# COMPACT_ATOMS: atom_id res chain seq x y z
N ASN A 1 19.46 -19.93 -35.13
CA ASN A 1 18.92 -20.79 -34.05
C ASN A 1 18.46 -19.88 -32.91
N ASP A 2 17.40 -19.15 -33.11
CA ASP A 2 16.74 -18.46 -32.03
C ASP A 2 15.61 -19.33 -31.52
N THR A 3 15.87 -20.00 -30.40
CA THR A 3 14.85 -20.53 -29.52
C THR A 3 14.22 -19.35 -28.77
N ALA A 4 13.45 -18.52 -29.49
CA ALA A 4 12.54 -17.60 -28.87
C ALA A 4 11.49 -18.45 -28.13
N THR A 5 11.58 -18.51 -26.82
CA THR A 5 10.54 -19.05 -25.96
C THR A 5 9.30 -18.21 -26.20
N THR A 6 8.32 -18.78 -26.87
CA THR A 6 7.09 -18.09 -27.25
C THR A 6 6.16 -18.09 -26.05
N GLU A 7 6.07 -16.96 -25.36
CA GLU A 7 5.08 -16.77 -24.29
C GLU A 7 3.68 -16.68 -24.88
N ILE A 8 2.78 -17.48 -24.35
CA ILE A 8 1.40 -17.56 -24.84
C ILE A 8 0.47 -17.39 -23.65
N TYR A 9 -0.36 -16.35 -23.70
CA TYR A 9 -1.34 -16.05 -22.64
C TYR A 9 -2.56 -16.96 -22.75
N THR A 10 -3.14 -17.32 -21.61
CA THR A 10 -4.40 -18.06 -21.55
C THR A 10 -5.57 -17.08 -21.61
N LEU A 11 -6.49 -17.31 -22.53
CA LEU A 11 -7.73 -16.54 -22.70
C LEU A 11 -8.92 -17.48 -22.69
N SER A 12 -10.02 -17.06 -22.04
CA SER A 12 -11.32 -17.72 -22.12
C SER A 12 -12.31 -16.83 -22.87
N LEU A 13 -13.06 -17.38 -23.78
CA LEU A 13 -14.07 -16.66 -24.54
C LEU A 13 -15.45 -16.86 -23.87
N HIS A 14 -15.95 -15.82 -23.21
CA HIS A 14 -17.32 -15.74 -22.73
C HIS A 14 -18.08 -14.71 -23.56
N ASP A 15 -18.64 -15.12 -24.70
CA ASP A 15 -19.94 -14.61 -25.13
C ASP A 15 -20.48 -15.28 -26.40
N ALA A 16 -21.78 -15.50 -26.38
CA ALA A 16 -22.69 -16.04 -27.40
C ALA A 16 -22.86 -17.54 -27.40
N LEU A 17 -23.74 -18.01 -26.49
CA LEU A 17 -24.34 -19.33 -26.41
C LEU A 17 -23.51 -20.43 -25.70
N PRO A 18 -24.13 -21.23 -24.83
CA PRO A 18 -23.44 -22.20 -23.97
C PRO A 18 -23.04 -23.43 -24.76
N ILE A 19 -21.89 -23.38 -25.44
CA ILE A 19 -21.28 -24.54 -26.03
C ILE A 19 -19.80 -24.51 -25.66
N SER A 20 -19.46 -25.17 -24.55
CA SER A 20 -18.11 -25.47 -24.03
C SER A 20 -17.18 -24.26 -23.80
N ASP A 21 -16.69 -24.11 -22.58
CA ASP A 21 -15.61 -23.23 -22.16
C ASP A 21 -14.31 -23.62 -22.89
N ALA A 22 -14.10 -23.10 -24.09
CA ALA A 22 -12.87 -23.34 -24.82
C ALA A 22 -11.81 -22.35 -24.35
N THR A 23 -10.68 -22.86 -23.90
CA THR A 23 -9.49 -22.07 -23.54
C THR A 23 -8.66 -21.85 -24.79
N TYR A 24 -8.39 -20.60 -25.13
CA TYR A 24 -7.50 -20.21 -26.22
C TYR A 24 -6.23 -19.57 -25.68
N PHE A 25 -5.22 -19.49 -26.53
CA PHE A 25 -3.92 -18.93 -26.19
C PHE A 25 -3.57 -17.82 -27.17
N THR A 26 -2.97 -16.74 -26.68
CA THR A 26 -2.53 -15.64 -27.53
C THR A 26 -1.20 -15.07 -27.09
N LYS A 27 -0.50 -14.41 -28.03
CA LYS A 27 0.67 -13.57 -27.75
C LYS A 27 0.31 -12.07 -27.71
N SER A 28 -0.95 -11.72 -27.94
CA SER A 28 -1.38 -10.32 -27.95
C SER A 28 -1.41 -9.75 -26.55
N GLY A 29 -0.58 -8.75 -26.28
CA GLY A 29 -0.54 -8.00 -25.03
C GLY A 29 -1.42 -6.76 -25.01
N ALA A 30 -2.30 -6.57 -26.00
CA ALA A 30 -3.24 -5.44 -26.05
C ALA A 30 -4.42 -5.68 -25.11
N LEU A 31 -4.24 -5.38 -23.81
CA LEU A 31 -5.21 -5.65 -22.75
C LEU A 31 -5.95 -4.37 -22.34
N ASN A 32 -7.21 -4.52 -21.93
CA ASN A 32 -8.04 -3.47 -21.36
C ASN A 32 -9.01 -4.08 -20.33
N VAL A 33 -9.73 -3.24 -19.58
CA VAL A 33 -10.72 -3.68 -18.59
C VAL A 33 -12.11 -3.33 -19.09
N ASP A 34 -13.03 -4.28 -19.01
CA ASP A 34 -14.43 -4.11 -19.41
C ASP A 34 -15.26 -3.38 -18.32
N ALA A 35 -16.55 -3.15 -18.61
CA ALA A 35 -17.47 -2.51 -17.68
C ALA A 35 -17.76 -3.33 -16.41
N ASN A 36 -17.49 -4.64 -16.41
CA ASN A 36 -17.62 -5.53 -15.26
C ASN A 36 -16.35 -5.60 -14.42
N GLY A 37 -15.28 -4.91 -14.86
CA GLY A 37 -13.98 -4.93 -14.22
C GLY A 37 -13.11 -6.14 -14.57
N THR A 38 -13.45 -6.89 -15.62
CA THR A 38 -12.70 -8.05 -16.09
C THR A 38 -11.66 -7.63 -17.11
N LEU A 39 -10.46 -8.18 -17.01
CA LEU A 39 -9.38 -7.94 -17.97
C LEU A 39 -9.65 -8.73 -19.24
N TYR A 40 -9.61 -8.05 -20.40
CA TYR A 40 -9.83 -8.68 -21.70
C TYR A 40 -8.81 -8.23 -22.74
N CYS A 41 -8.61 -9.03 -23.77
CA CYS A 41 -7.78 -8.68 -24.92
C CYS A 41 -8.59 -7.86 -25.93
N THR A 42 -8.11 -6.68 -26.28
CA THR A 42 -8.81 -5.75 -27.19
C THR A 42 -8.85 -6.23 -28.64
N THR A 43 -7.97 -7.17 -29.03
CA THR A 43 -7.86 -7.69 -30.40
C THR A 43 -9.00 -8.64 -30.73
N ASN A 44 -9.47 -9.43 -29.76
CA ASN A 44 -10.42 -10.52 -29.98
C ASN A 44 -11.59 -10.53 -28.96
N GLY A 45 -11.57 -9.67 -27.94
CA GLY A 45 -12.62 -9.58 -26.92
C GLY A 45 -12.58 -10.70 -25.86
N ALA A 46 -11.62 -11.62 -25.91
CA ALA A 46 -11.53 -12.72 -24.97
C ALA A 46 -11.03 -12.25 -23.60
N THR A 47 -11.58 -12.83 -22.49
CA THR A 47 -11.16 -12.56 -21.12
C THR A 47 -9.79 -13.17 -20.84
N VAL A 48 -8.96 -12.43 -20.10
CA VAL A 48 -7.62 -12.90 -19.70
C VAL A 48 -7.73 -13.76 -18.44
N GLN A 49 -7.08 -14.91 -18.46
CA GLN A 49 -7.06 -15.84 -17.33
C GLN A 49 -5.77 -15.77 -16.53
N GLY A 50 -5.90 -16.11 -15.24
CA GLY A 50 -4.78 -16.15 -14.31
C GLY A 50 -5.24 -16.44 -12.90
N TRP A 51 -4.51 -15.97 -11.92
CA TRP A 51 -4.78 -16.19 -10.50
C TRP A 51 -5.14 -14.88 -9.81
N MET A 52 -6.25 -14.88 -9.07
CA MET A 52 -6.63 -13.76 -8.23
C MET A 52 -5.82 -13.78 -6.93
N ALA A 53 -5.45 -12.60 -6.44
CA ALA A 53 -4.78 -12.48 -5.15
C ALA A 53 -5.73 -12.89 -4.01
N GLN A 54 -5.19 -13.62 -3.05
CA GLN A 54 -5.87 -13.99 -1.81
C GLN A 54 -5.28 -13.19 -0.65
N THR A 55 -6.14 -12.76 0.26
CA THR A 55 -5.73 -12.04 1.46
C THR A 55 -5.79 -13.00 2.65
N ASP A 56 -4.69 -13.15 3.37
CA ASP A 56 -4.63 -13.95 4.59
C ASP A 56 -5.33 -13.25 5.77
N ALA A 57 -5.46 -13.96 6.90
CA ALA A 57 -6.08 -13.42 8.12
C ALA A 57 -5.29 -12.23 8.73
N GLN A 58 -4.05 -12.03 8.33
CA GLN A 58 -3.18 -10.93 8.73
C GLN A 58 -3.23 -9.73 7.76
N GLY A 59 -4.01 -9.84 6.66
CA GLY A 59 -4.15 -8.80 5.65
C GLY A 59 -3.07 -8.83 4.55
N ASN A 60 -2.13 -9.81 4.57
CA ASN A 60 -1.12 -9.92 3.53
C ASN A 60 -1.72 -10.56 2.28
N GLN A 61 -1.31 -10.03 1.13
CA GLN A 61 -1.78 -10.53 -0.15
C GLN A 61 -0.76 -11.45 -0.78
N SER A 62 -1.23 -12.57 -1.29
CA SER A 62 -0.42 -13.55 -1.98
C SER A 62 -1.18 -14.15 -3.17
N ILE A 63 -0.44 -14.59 -4.17
CA ILE A 63 -0.99 -15.36 -5.30
C ILE A 63 -0.91 -16.83 -4.96
N VAL A 64 -2.06 -17.51 -4.99
CA VAL A 64 -2.14 -18.96 -4.88
C VAL A 64 -2.38 -19.52 -6.28
N LYS A 65 -1.40 -20.26 -6.80
CA LYS A 65 -1.45 -20.85 -8.14
C LYS A 65 -2.30 -22.11 -8.11
N ASN A 66 -3.55 -21.94 -8.46
CA ASN A 66 -4.54 -23.01 -8.64
C ASN A 66 -5.05 -22.99 -10.10
N THR A 67 -6.17 -23.63 -10.39
CA THR A 67 -6.82 -23.52 -11.70
C THR A 67 -7.00 -22.05 -12.08
N VAL A 68 -6.62 -21.70 -13.32
CA VAL A 68 -6.79 -20.34 -13.84
C VAL A 68 -8.26 -19.96 -13.92
N GLN A 69 -8.54 -18.69 -13.73
CA GLN A 69 -9.87 -18.10 -13.80
C GLN A 69 -9.81 -16.73 -14.45
N ASP A 70 -10.95 -16.20 -14.86
CA ASP A 70 -11.04 -14.86 -15.43
C ASP A 70 -10.59 -13.80 -14.41
N LEU A 71 -9.77 -12.86 -14.86
CA LEU A 71 -9.19 -11.84 -14.00
C LEU A 71 -10.13 -10.65 -13.83
N GLN A 72 -11.03 -10.71 -12.83
CA GLN A 72 -11.88 -9.58 -12.45
C GLN A 72 -11.13 -8.63 -11.52
N VAL A 73 -10.31 -7.75 -12.09
CA VAL A 73 -9.41 -6.85 -11.35
C VAL A 73 -10.11 -5.66 -10.71
N MET A 74 -11.19 -5.14 -11.31
CA MET A 74 -11.99 -4.03 -10.80
C MET A 74 -13.32 -4.50 -10.20
N SER A 75 -13.27 -5.51 -9.32
CA SER A 75 -14.44 -5.92 -8.54
C SER A 75 -14.81 -4.87 -7.49
N ALA A 76 -16.05 -4.86 -7.00
CA ALA A 76 -16.50 -3.96 -5.94
C ALA A 76 -15.60 -4.01 -4.68
N ALA A 77 -15.04 -5.19 -4.36
CA ALA A 77 -14.11 -5.37 -3.25
C ALA A 77 -12.73 -4.76 -3.49
N ASN A 78 -12.37 -4.51 -4.75
CA ASN A 78 -11.09 -3.92 -5.13
C ASN A 78 -11.19 -2.42 -5.41
N MET A 79 -12.39 -1.86 -5.58
CA MET A 79 -12.59 -0.43 -5.83
C MET A 79 -12.16 0.45 -4.66
N TYR A 80 -12.15 -0.11 -3.46
CA TYR A 80 -11.75 0.60 -2.25
C TYR A 80 -10.61 -0.12 -1.55
N TYR A 81 -9.67 0.68 -1.05
CA TYR A 81 -8.64 0.23 -0.12
C TYR A 81 -9.11 0.54 1.29
N ALA A 82 -9.26 -0.49 2.12
CA ALA A 82 -9.69 -0.31 3.50
C ALA A 82 -8.65 0.48 4.29
N PRO A 83 -9.07 1.40 5.17
CA PRO A 83 -8.16 2.09 6.06
C PRO A 83 -7.54 1.10 7.04
N THR A 84 -6.37 1.41 7.53
CA THR A 84 -5.70 0.67 8.60
C THR A 84 -5.18 1.64 9.65
N GLU A 85 -5.26 1.26 10.91
CA GLU A 85 -4.76 2.05 12.01
C GLU A 85 -3.23 2.15 12.01
N THR A 86 -2.71 3.24 12.54
CA THR A 86 -1.28 3.38 12.83
C THR A 86 -0.96 2.71 14.15
N SER A 87 -0.07 1.73 14.16
CA SER A 87 0.36 1.04 15.38
C SER A 87 1.76 1.44 15.86
N ALA A 88 2.53 2.12 15.00
CA ALA A 88 3.86 2.58 15.35
C ALA A 88 4.16 3.96 14.73
N VAL A 89 4.97 4.74 15.40
CA VAL A 89 5.51 6.02 14.95
C VAL A 89 6.96 6.10 15.40
N THR A 90 7.86 6.58 14.54
CA THR A 90 9.26 6.83 14.89
C THR A 90 9.52 8.33 14.92
N ILE A 91 10.06 8.81 16.03
CA ILE A 91 10.50 10.21 16.19
C ILE A 91 12.01 10.27 15.94
N THR A 92 12.42 11.18 15.09
CA THR A 92 13.82 11.37 14.69
C THR A 92 14.24 12.82 14.88
N GLY A 93 15.54 13.06 14.95
CA GLY A 93 16.07 14.40 15.02
C GLY A 93 17.02 14.62 16.18
N ASN A 94 17.22 15.89 16.53
CA ASN A 94 18.17 16.29 17.56
C ASN A 94 17.55 17.24 18.58
N ILE A 95 17.81 16.99 19.85
CA ILE A 95 17.43 17.83 20.98
C ILE A 95 18.67 18.54 21.47
N ASP A 96 18.71 19.87 21.40
CA ASP A 96 19.82 20.65 21.98
C ASP A 96 19.49 21.02 23.44
N LYS A 97 20.37 20.62 24.35
CA LYS A 97 20.20 20.95 25.78
C LYS A 97 20.20 22.46 26.10
N ALA A 98 20.70 23.30 25.17
CA ALA A 98 20.73 24.75 25.30
C ALA A 98 19.49 25.42 24.67
N ASP A 99 18.55 24.63 24.16
CA ASP A 99 17.29 25.14 23.60
C ASP A 99 16.46 25.82 24.71
N THR A 100 16.10 27.05 24.49
CA THR A 100 15.37 27.88 25.47
C THR A 100 13.94 27.43 25.68
N ASP A 101 13.36 26.69 24.73
CA ASP A 101 12.03 26.09 24.87
C ASP A 101 12.03 24.89 25.81
N LEU A 102 13.19 24.30 26.10
CA LEU A 102 13.38 23.22 27.08
C LEU A 102 13.41 23.78 28.50
N VAL A 103 12.26 24.19 28.99
CA VAL A 103 12.12 24.67 30.35
C VAL A 103 12.51 23.59 31.35
N VAL A 104 13.19 23.97 32.43
CA VAL A 104 13.47 23.06 33.54
C VAL A 104 12.19 22.93 34.37
N ASN A 105 11.71 21.72 34.55
CA ASN A 105 10.53 21.45 35.39
C ASN A 105 10.84 20.42 36.46
N ASP A 106 10.09 20.47 37.56
CA ASP A 106 10.09 19.42 38.58
C ASP A 106 9.47 18.14 37.94
N PRO A 107 10.16 16.97 37.99
CA PRO A 107 9.65 15.73 37.41
C PRO A 107 8.33 15.24 38.04
N THR A 108 7.94 15.80 39.18
CA THR A 108 6.65 15.47 39.82
C THR A 108 5.48 16.32 39.30
N ILE A 109 5.77 17.40 38.57
CA ILE A 109 4.75 18.29 38.01
C ILE A 109 4.44 17.94 36.54
N ILE A 110 3.20 17.58 36.29
CA ILE A 110 2.71 17.32 34.94
C ILE A 110 2.30 18.66 34.31
N ASP A 111 3.23 19.31 33.61
CA ASP A 111 2.96 20.55 32.90
C ASP A 111 2.54 20.21 31.45
N THR A 112 1.34 20.62 31.05
CA THR A 112 0.78 20.35 29.73
C THR A 112 0.86 21.57 28.80
N LYS A 113 1.36 22.71 29.26
CA LYS A 113 1.35 23.97 28.49
C LYS A 113 2.70 24.40 27.96
N ASN A 114 3.75 24.28 28.76
CA ASN A 114 5.09 24.74 28.41
C ASN A 114 5.94 23.60 27.86
N GLY A 115 7.20 23.87 27.51
CA GLY A 115 8.17 22.89 27.01
C GLY A 115 8.30 22.85 25.48
N LYS A 116 9.32 22.15 25.02
CA LYS A 116 9.54 21.94 23.58
C LYS A 116 8.45 21.04 23.01
N LYS A 117 7.81 21.53 21.94
CA LYS A 117 6.74 20.78 21.28
C LYS A 117 7.30 19.64 20.43
N LEU A 118 6.79 18.44 20.65
CA LEU A 118 6.95 17.27 19.80
C LEU A 118 5.57 16.89 19.27
N THR A 119 5.47 16.57 18.01
CA THR A 119 4.21 16.19 17.39
C THR A 119 4.37 14.92 16.58
N PHE A 120 3.32 14.10 16.55
CA PHE A 120 3.16 13.02 15.57
C PHE A 120 1.70 12.86 15.21
N SER A 121 1.41 12.28 14.05
CA SER A 121 0.05 11.92 13.68
C SER A 121 -0.13 10.41 13.53
N PHE A 122 -1.37 9.97 13.70
CA PHE A 122 -1.78 8.59 13.55
C PHE A 122 -3.16 8.51 12.87
N TYR A 123 -3.45 7.35 12.27
CA TYR A 123 -4.77 7.03 11.74
C TYR A 123 -5.50 6.08 12.68
N ASP A 124 -6.81 6.29 12.85
CA ASP A 124 -7.69 5.34 13.51
C ASP A 124 -8.13 4.20 12.55
N GLU A 125 -8.99 3.29 13.02
CA GLU A 125 -9.55 2.20 12.24
C GLU A 125 -10.35 2.65 11.01
N LEU A 126 -10.94 3.83 11.05
CA LEU A 126 -11.70 4.40 9.95
C LEU A 126 -10.84 5.25 9.00
N GLY A 127 -9.54 5.38 9.30
CA GLY A 127 -8.60 6.17 8.51
C GLY A 127 -8.71 7.67 8.78
N GLN A 128 -9.30 8.10 9.89
CA GLN A 128 -9.27 9.49 10.30
C GLN A 128 -7.91 9.82 10.91
N GLU A 129 -7.36 10.97 10.54
CA GLU A 129 -6.06 11.41 11.04
C GLU A 129 -6.21 12.25 12.31
N TYR A 130 -5.40 11.92 13.31
CA TYR A 130 -5.27 12.67 14.55
C TYR A 130 -3.83 13.08 14.77
N THR A 131 -3.62 14.24 15.36
CA THR A 131 -2.29 14.76 15.69
C THR A 131 -2.14 14.85 17.20
N VAL A 132 -1.16 14.13 17.71
CA VAL A 132 -0.76 14.16 19.13
C VAL A 132 0.31 15.23 19.30
N LYS A 133 0.11 16.12 20.26
CA LYS A 133 1.05 17.17 20.65
C LYS A 133 1.59 16.84 22.04
N MET A 134 2.88 16.70 22.15
CA MET A 134 3.58 16.43 23.39
C MET A 134 4.49 17.59 23.75
N ASN A 135 4.82 17.71 25.03
CA ASN A 135 5.82 18.65 25.52
C ASN A 135 7.01 17.87 26.10
N LEU A 136 8.18 18.37 25.81
CA LEU A 136 9.44 17.88 26.34
C LEU A 136 10.04 18.91 27.31
N TYR A 137 10.38 18.47 28.52
CA TYR A 137 11.00 19.27 29.57
C TYR A 137 12.32 18.70 30.00
N ARG A 138 13.21 19.53 30.45
CA ARG A 138 14.49 19.11 31.02
C ARG A 138 14.34 18.84 32.52
N ASN A 139 14.63 17.61 32.95
CA ASN A 139 14.58 17.22 34.39
C ASN A 139 15.91 17.28 35.12
N GLY A 140 17.02 17.45 34.41
CA GLY A 140 18.35 17.46 35.01
C GLY A 140 19.23 16.31 34.56
N SER A 141 19.90 15.64 35.45
CA SER A 141 20.83 14.55 35.16
C SER A 141 20.47 13.28 35.95
N GLY A 142 20.78 12.13 35.35
CA GLY A 142 20.64 10.81 35.96
C GLY A 142 21.89 9.97 35.68
N THR A 143 21.80 8.67 35.93
CA THR A 143 22.84 7.70 35.59
C THR A 143 22.23 6.47 34.97
N THR A 144 22.88 5.91 33.95
CA THR A 144 22.53 4.61 33.35
C THR A 144 23.65 3.61 33.57
N GLY A 145 23.33 2.33 33.70
CA GLY A 145 24.30 1.29 34.07
C GLY A 145 24.52 1.16 35.61
N THR A 146 25.32 0.20 36.00
CA THR A 146 25.64 -0.09 37.39
C THR A 146 27.14 -0.26 37.60
N GLY A 147 27.66 0.16 38.79
CA GLY A 147 29.06 0.01 39.16
C GLY A 147 29.98 0.93 38.35
N THR A 148 31.11 0.39 37.87
CA THR A 148 32.14 1.12 37.11
C THR A 148 31.69 1.53 35.70
N ASP A 149 30.61 0.95 35.20
CA ASP A 149 30.06 1.21 33.85
C ASP A 149 28.90 2.22 33.88
N ALA A 150 28.67 2.86 35.05
CA ALA A 150 27.64 3.88 35.19
C ALA A 150 27.99 5.15 34.40
N GLN A 151 27.14 5.52 33.44
CA GLN A 151 27.32 6.73 32.64
C GLN A 151 26.32 7.82 33.07
N ALA A 152 26.79 9.05 33.12
CA ALA A 152 25.92 10.20 33.34
C ALA A 152 24.94 10.39 32.17
N THR A 153 23.70 10.69 32.49
CA THR A 153 22.63 10.93 31.48
C THR A 153 21.98 12.28 31.69
N SER A 154 21.55 12.87 30.57
CA SER A 154 20.60 13.99 30.57
C SER A 154 19.18 13.42 30.53
N VAL A 155 18.30 13.88 31.41
CA VAL A 155 16.95 13.33 31.54
C VAL A 155 15.91 14.39 31.18
N TYR A 156 14.94 13.99 30.40
CA TYR A 156 13.82 14.81 29.93
C TYR A 156 12.50 14.13 30.26
N SER A 157 11.50 14.89 30.68
CA SER A 157 10.12 14.42 30.86
C SER A 157 9.31 14.67 29.59
N VAL A 158 8.41 13.73 29.28
CA VAL A 158 7.43 13.85 28.19
C VAL A 158 6.03 13.93 28.77
N THR A 159 5.27 14.96 28.40
CA THR A 159 3.87 15.11 28.80
C THR A 159 2.99 15.32 27.57
N LEU A 160 1.71 14.97 27.69
CA LEU A 160 0.72 15.25 26.67
C LEU A 160 0.28 16.71 26.75
N ALA A 161 0.25 17.40 25.62
CA ALA A 161 -0.29 18.76 25.53
C ALA A 161 -1.72 18.79 24.97
N ASP A 162 -1.96 18.05 23.88
CA ASP A 162 -3.25 18.00 23.20
C ASP A 162 -3.28 16.85 22.21
N VAL A 163 -4.47 16.44 21.81
CA VAL A 163 -4.70 15.62 20.62
C VAL A 163 -5.77 16.29 19.77
N THR A 164 -5.47 16.54 18.51
CA THR A 164 -6.37 17.24 17.60
C THR A 164 -6.78 16.34 16.43
N ASP A 165 -8.00 16.56 15.93
CA ASP A 165 -8.48 15.97 14.69
C ASP A 165 -7.82 16.64 13.45
N ALA A 166 -8.21 16.19 12.25
CA ALA A 166 -7.70 16.74 10.99
C ALA A 166 -8.07 18.23 10.77
N ASP A 167 -9.15 18.71 11.41
CA ASP A 167 -9.59 20.09 11.35
C ASP A 167 -8.89 20.99 12.40
N GLY A 168 -8.04 20.39 13.24
CA GLY A 168 -7.31 21.06 14.30
C GLY A 168 -8.10 21.27 15.61
N ASN A 169 -9.31 20.69 15.74
CA ASN A 169 -10.06 20.72 16.97
C ASN A 169 -9.52 19.70 17.97
N SER A 170 -9.44 20.10 19.23
CA SER A 170 -9.05 19.17 20.28
C SER A 170 -10.12 18.09 20.52
N ILE A 171 -9.69 16.84 20.70
CA ILE A 171 -10.59 15.74 21.03
C ILE A 171 -11.07 15.79 22.49
N PHE A 172 -10.44 16.57 23.36
CA PHE A 172 -10.84 16.71 24.76
C PHE A 172 -12.06 17.60 24.95
N VAL A 173 -12.34 18.50 23.99
CA VAL A 173 -13.38 19.52 24.12
C VAL A 173 -14.29 19.51 22.90
N LYS A 174 -15.59 19.40 23.13
CA LYS A 174 -16.63 19.50 22.10
C LYS A 174 -17.20 20.92 22.07
N LYS A 175 -17.13 21.56 20.91
CA LYS A 175 -17.79 22.84 20.62
C LYS A 175 -19.21 22.58 20.13
N THR A 176 -20.18 23.22 20.75
CA THR A 176 -21.60 23.18 20.35
C THR A 176 -22.09 24.58 20.07
N VAL A 177 -22.73 24.77 18.93
CA VAL A 177 -23.37 26.03 18.55
C VAL A 177 -24.87 25.82 18.50
N ALA A 178 -25.60 26.46 19.41
CA ALA A 178 -27.07 26.38 19.47
C ALA A 178 -27.65 27.79 19.60
N ASN A 179 -28.61 28.13 18.76
CA ASN A 179 -29.31 29.45 18.76
C ASN A 179 -28.35 30.65 18.72
N GLY A 180 -27.22 30.54 18.01
CA GLY A 180 -26.21 31.59 17.92
C GLY A 180 -25.28 31.70 19.12
N ALA A 181 -25.44 30.90 20.16
CA ALA A 181 -24.53 30.82 21.30
C ALA A 181 -23.56 29.63 21.13
N THR A 182 -22.30 29.85 21.39
CA THR A 182 -21.26 28.82 21.41
C THR A 182 -21.04 28.37 22.87
N SER A 183 -21.02 27.08 23.11
CA SER A 183 -20.67 26.46 24.37
C SER A 183 -19.64 25.38 24.16
N TYR A 184 -18.84 25.10 25.19
CA TYR A 184 -17.80 24.08 25.17
C TYR A 184 -18.04 23.09 26.33
N SER A 185 -17.89 21.79 26.05
CA SER A 185 -18.06 20.73 27.03
C SER A 185 -16.92 19.71 26.91
N SER A 186 -16.59 19.03 28.01
CA SER A 186 -15.65 17.93 27.99
C SER A 186 -16.22 16.74 27.23
N THR A 187 -15.41 16.12 26.38
CA THR A 187 -15.74 14.83 25.77
C THR A 187 -15.56 13.66 26.72
N LYS A 188 -14.94 13.87 27.90
CA LYS A 188 -14.60 12.85 28.92
C LYS A 188 -13.63 11.79 28.39
N VAL A 189 -12.92 12.08 27.31
CA VAL A 189 -11.88 11.19 26.81
C VAL A 189 -10.75 11.07 27.81
N LYS A 190 -10.19 9.87 27.92
CA LYS A 190 -9.00 9.58 28.72
C LYS A 190 -7.91 9.02 27.84
N ILE A 191 -6.73 9.58 27.93
CA ILE A 191 -5.57 9.22 27.16
C ILE A 191 -4.44 8.83 28.09
N ASN A 192 -3.83 7.70 27.84
CA ASN A 192 -2.62 7.29 28.54
C ASN A 192 -1.41 7.49 27.63
N LEU A 193 -0.39 8.17 28.12
CA LEU A 193 0.90 8.32 27.48
C LEU A 193 2.00 7.92 28.47
N GLY A 194 2.64 6.76 28.25
CA GLY A 194 3.76 6.29 29.02
C GLY A 194 3.45 6.06 30.50
N GLY A 195 2.20 5.74 30.86
CA GLY A 195 1.77 5.49 32.26
C GLY A 195 1.12 6.69 32.96
N VAL A 196 0.96 7.82 32.26
CA VAL A 196 0.18 8.97 32.75
C VAL A 196 -1.17 9.01 32.04
N GLU A 197 -2.26 8.99 32.82
CA GLU A 197 -3.62 9.19 32.29
C GLU A 197 -3.97 10.67 32.28
N TYR A 198 -4.35 11.19 31.12
CA TYR A 198 -4.75 12.58 30.87
C TYR A 198 -6.24 12.69 30.60
N THR A 199 -6.90 13.64 31.26
CA THR A 199 -8.33 13.94 31.10
C THR A 199 -8.63 15.39 31.51
N ILE A 200 -9.83 15.87 31.17
CA ILE A 200 -10.38 17.08 31.79
C ILE A 200 -11.12 16.68 33.05
N ALA A 201 -10.57 17.04 34.20
CA ALA A 201 -11.12 16.65 35.49
C ALA A 201 -12.40 17.42 35.87
N ASN A 202 -12.47 18.71 35.55
CA ASN A 202 -13.60 19.56 35.91
C ASN A 202 -13.96 20.54 34.76
N GLU A 203 -15.15 20.34 34.18
CA GLU A 203 -15.62 21.17 33.05
C GLU A 203 -15.76 22.65 33.37
N THR A 204 -16.05 23.01 34.61
CA THR A 204 -16.32 24.42 34.99
C THR A 204 -15.05 25.20 35.23
N THR A 205 -13.97 24.57 35.66
CA THR A 205 -12.68 25.22 35.97
C THR A 205 -11.66 25.01 34.86
N ASP A 206 -11.70 23.87 34.19
CA ASP A 206 -10.67 23.45 33.26
C ASP A 206 -11.00 23.84 31.79
N ILE A 207 -12.24 24.27 31.53
CA ILE A 207 -12.67 24.77 30.20
C ILE A 207 -13.14 26.21 30.31
N ASN A 208 -12.55 27.10 29.51
CA ASN A 208 -13.04 28.44 29.33
C ASN A 208 -14.24 28.46 28.38
N GLN A 209 -15.44 28.67 28.89
CA GLN A 209 -16.69 28.63 28.13
C GLN A 209 -16.81 29.68 27.05
N LYS A 210 -15.95 30.73 27.04
CA LYS A 210 -15.96 31.80 26.04
C LYS A 210 -14.94 31.53 24.90
N THR A 211 -13.76 31.06 25.24
CA THR A 211 -12.65 30.89 24.29
C THR A 211 -12.47 29.45 23.84
N GLY A 212 -12.96 28.47 24.63
CA GLY A 212 -12.72 27.07 24.40
C GLY A 212 -11.32 26.60 24.84
N GLU A 213 -10.52 27.49 25.44
CA GLU A 213 -9.25 27.10 26.06
C GLU A 213 -9.48 26.11 27.20
N PHE A 214 -8.65 25.11 27.28
CA PHE A 214 -8.79 24.05 28.29
C PHE A 214 -7.45 23.69 28.92
N THR A 215 -7.54 23.00 30.05
CA THR A 215 -6.39 22.42 30.73
C THR A 215 -6.68 20.95 30.99
N ILE A 216 -5.79 20.07 30.51
CA ILE A 216 -5.84 18.64 30.85
C ILE A 216 -5.06 18.38 32.12
N THR A 217 -5.57 17.47 32.95
CA THR A 217 -4.92 17.03 34.19
C THR A 217 -4.36 15.63 33.94
N GLY A 218 -3.09 15.42 34.30
CA GLY A 218 -2.44 14.11 34.22
C GLY A 218 -2.37 13.46 35.60
N THR A 219 -2.50 12.14 35.69
CA THR A 219 -2.30 11.34 36.88
C THR A 219 -1.42 10.13 36.55
N GLY A 220 -0.35 9.93 37.31
CA GLY A 220 0.61 8.84 37.08
C GLY A 220 2.07 9.29 37.19
N THR A 221 2.98 8.40 36.82
CA THR A 221 4.42 8.69 36.79
C THR A 221 4.80 9.20 35.39
N VAL A 222 5.36 10.41 35.34
CA VAL A 222 5.76 11.04 34.07
C VAL A 222 6.85 10.22 33.39
N PRO A 223 6.68 9.80 32.14
CA PRO A 223 7.70 9.08 31.39
C PRO A 223 8.90 9.99 31.10
N THR A 224 10.09 9.39 31.09
CA THR A 224 11.34 10.12 30.87
C THR A 224 12.14 9.55 29.73
N LEU A 225 12.75 10.43 28.96
CA LEU A 225 13.77 10.12 27.94
C LEU A 225 15.14 10.41 28.52
N SER A 226 16.09 9.51 28.34
CA SER A 226 17.46 9.67 28.80
C SER A 226 18.45 9.59 27.65
N PHE A 227 19.43 10.48 27.65
CA PHE A 227 20.54 10.51 26.69
C PHE A 227 21.87 10.42 27.43
N ILE A 228 22.86 9.76 26.88
CA ILE A 228 24.21 9.68 27.44
C ILE A 228 24.82 11.08 27.35
N ALA A 229 25.17 11.66 28.49
CA ALA A 229 25.58 13.07 28.58
C ALA A 229 26.91 13.35 27.84
N GLU A 230 27.77 12.32 27.68
CA GLU A 230 29.08 12.42 27.07
C GLU A 230 29.01 12.32 25.55
N THR A 231 28.20 11.40 25.00
CA THR A 231 28.09 11.16 23.55
C THR A 231 26.88 11.83 22.91
N GLY A 232 25.83 12.11 23.69
CA GLY A 232 24.56 12.63 23.20
C GLY A 232 23.65 11.57 22.56
N ASP A 233 24.04 10.31 22.66
CA ASP A 233 23.23 9.21 22.12
C ASP A 233 22.03 8.91 22.98
N PHE A 234 20.95 8.43 22.37
CA PHE A 234 19.78 7.95 23.09
C PHE A 234 20.15 6.77 24.00
N SER A 235 19.71 6.81 25.26
CA SER A 235 19.96 5.76 26.23
C SER A 235 18.73 4.90 26.49
N THR A 236 17.67 5.50 27.02
CA THR A 236 16.46 4.75 27.36
C THR A 236 15.27 5.68 27.54
N VAL A 237 14.08 5.10 27.42
CA VAL A 237 12.82 5.73 27.79
C VAL A 237 12.14 4.90 28.89
N SER A 238 11.57 5.57 29.89
CA SER A 238 10.75 4.90 30.89
C SER A 238 9.29 4.94 30.49
N ASP A 239 8.64 3.79 30.41
CA ASP A 239 7.20 3.66 30.20
C ASP A 239 6.66 2.59 31.15
N ALA A 240 5.69 2.96 31.97
CA ALA A 240 5.06 2.05 32.92
C ALA A 240 4.15 1.00 32.22
N ASN A 241 3.76 1.24 30.98
CA ASN A 241 2.89 0.35 30.20
C ASN A 241 3.67 -0.75 29.46
N ILE A 242 4.98 -0.58 29.26
CA ILE A 242 5.79 -1.56 28.53
C ILE A 242 6.51 -2.47 29.51
N PRO A 243 6.23 -3.79 29.52
CA PRO A 243 6.95 -4.74 30.36
C PRO A 243 8.45 -4.78 29.98
N ASN A 244 9.32 -4.93 30.97
CA ASN A 244 10.78 -5.04 30.76
C ASN A 244 11.20 -6.28 29.95
N THR A 245 10.29 -7.20 29.70
CA THR A 245 10.48 -8.37 28.83
C THR A 245 10.18 -8.09 27.36
N SER A 246 9.58 -6.94 27.06
CA SER A 246 9.27 -6.53 25.68
C SER A 246 10.52 -6.08 24.94
N THR A 247 10.58 -6.34 23.63
CA THR A 247 11.65 -5.83 22.73
C THR A 247 11.61 -4.31 22.54
N ASP A 248 10.47 -3.69 22.87
CA ASP A 248 10.24 -2.25 22.78
C ASP A 248 10.54 -1.52 24.10
N TRP A 249 10.83 -2.29 25.17
CA TRP A 249 11.19 -1.74 26.47
C TRP A 249 12.43 -0.85 26.38
N GLY A 250 12.34 0.32 26.97
CA GLY A 250 13.42 1.31 26.98
C GLY A 250 13.64 2.04 25.66
N LYS A 251 12.78 1.84 24.63
CA LYS A 251 12.89 2.50 23.32
C LYS A 251 11.66 3.32 22.96
N SER A 252 10.49 2.89 23.37
CA SER A 252 9.22 3.45 22.95
C SER A 252 8.37 3.89 24.14
N LEU A 253 7.50 4.89 23.90
CA LEU A 253 6.34 5.19 24.73
C LEU A 253 5.09 4.65 24.05
N VAL A 254 4.13 4.19 24.86
CA VAL A 254 2.82 3.79 24.35
C VAL A 254 1.84 4.92 24.57
N PHE A 255 1.21 5.33 23.44
CA PHE A 255 0.06 6.22 23.42
C PHE A 255 -1.21 5.38 23.31
N GLN A 256 -2.16 5.56 24.23
CA GLN A 256 -3.40 4.80 24.29
C GLN A 256 -4.58 5.73 24.59
N ILE A 257 -5.71 5.47 23.98
CA ILE A 257 -6.99 6.06 24.40
C ILE A 257 -7.68 5.03 25.29
N THR A 258 -7.70 5.27 26.59
CA THR A 258 -8.21 4.32 27.59
C THR A 258 -9.73 4.42 27.76
N ASP A 259 -10.31 5.58 27.41
CA ASP A 259 -11.76 5.81 27.41
C ASP A 259 -12.10 6.82 26.31
N ALA A 260 -12.95 6.43 25.38
CA ALA A 260 -13.41 7.31 24.30
C ALA A 260 -14.42 8.38 24.77
N GLY A 261 -14.96 8.26 25.99
CA GLY A 261 -15.91 9.21 26.54
C GLY A 261 -17.19 9.37 25.70
N THR A 262 -17.42 10.59 25.19
CA THR A 262 -18.53 10.90 24.27
C THR A 262 -18.11 10.95 22.81
N LEU A 263 -16.84 10.62 22.49
CA LEU A 263 -16.37 10.44 21.12
C LEU A 263 -16.97 9.15 20.53
N ASP A 264 -17.03 9.10 19.23
CA ASP A 264 -17.56 7.94 18.52
C ASP A 264 -16.69 6.69 18.77
N ASN A 265 -17.28 5.49 18.64
CA ASN A 265 -16.63 4.20 18.96
C ASN A 265 -15.42 3.83 18.08
N THR A 266 -14.89 4.76 17.29
CA THR A 266 -13.72 4.57 16.41
C THR A 266 -12.43 4.25 17.15
N PHE A 267 -12.36 4.57 18.45
CA PHE A 267 -11.17 4.34 19.28
C PHE A 267 -11.14 3.01 20.04
N THR A 268 -12.04 2.08 19.74
CA THR A 268 -12.15 0.83 20.52
C THR A 268 -10.90 -0.04 20.50
N LYS A 269 -10.10 0.03 19.44
CA LYS A 269 -8.83 -0.71 19.33
C LYS A 269 -7.65 -0.07 20.05
N TYR A 270 -7.73 1.21 20.39
CA TYR A 270 -6.70 1.88 21.20
C TYR A 270 -6.96 1.77 22.71
N VAL A 271 -8.06 1.15 23.10
CA VAL A 271 -8.34 0.78 24.49
C VAL A 271 -7.55 -0.48 24.84
N PRO A 272 -6.80 -0.53 25.95
CA PRO A 272 -5.98 -1.67 26.27
C PRO A 272 -6.84 -2.91 26.56
N ALA A 273 -6.93 -3.82 25.61
CA ALA A 273 -7.18 -5.21 25.87
C ALA A 273 -5.80 -5.87 26.01
N THR A 274 -5.32 -6.04 27.22
CA THR A 274 -4.16 -6.88 27.58
C THR A 274 -3.06 -6.95 26.52
N ASP A 275 -1.96 -6.24 26.74
CA ASP A 275 -0.62 -6.45 26.15
C ASP A 275 -0.26 -5.84 24.80
N SER A 276 -0.94 -4.91 24.18
CA SER A 276 -0.34 -4.21 23.01
C SER A 276 -1.25 -3.19 22.29
N GLY A 277 -2.37 -2.81 22.84
CA GLY A 277 -3.22 -1.78 22.23
C GLY A 277 -2.57 -0.40 22.32
N GLY A 278 -2.56 0.35 21.21
CA GLY A 278 -2.05 1.71 21.17
C GLY A 278 -0.95 1.94 20.14
N VAL A 279 -0.58 3.20 19.99
CA VAL A 279 0.51 3.63 19.10
C VAL A 279 1.83 3.58 19.85
N LYS A 280 2.77 2.79 19.37
CA LYS A 280 4.14 2.76 19.91
C LYS A 280 4.95 3.90 19.32
N VAL A 281 5.39 4.83 20.14
CA VAL A 281 6.19 6.00 19.74
C VAL A 281 7.65 5.71 20.06
N ASP A 282 8.43 5.36 19.04
CA ASP A 282 9.86 5.02 19.14
C ASP A 282 10.72 6.29 19.14
N PHE A 283 11.54 6.46 20.16
CA PHE A 283 12.47 7.56 20.35
C PHE A 283 13.93 7.18 20.12
N SER A 284 14.21 5.92 19.78
CA SER A 284 15.59 5.40 19.66
C SER A 284 16.45 6.10 18.59
N SER A 285 15.81 6.82 17.69
CA SER A 285 16.48 7.59 16.60
C SER A 285 16.69 9.08 16.96
N LEU A 286 16.40 9.49 18.20
CA LEU A 286 16.72 10.83 18.68
C LEU A 286 18.16 10.92 19.19
N THR A 287 18.75 12.08 19.03
CA THR A 287 20.08 12.44 19.53
C THR A 287 20.06 13.71 20.36
N GLN A 288 21.10 13.94 21.16
CA GLN A 288 21.28 15.15 21.95
C GLN A 288 22.64 15.79 21.64
N TYR A 289 22.77 16.38 20.45
CA TYR A 289 23.99 17.10 20.06
C TYR A 289 23.79 18.60 20.17
N SER A 290 24.90 19.34 20.38
CA SER A 290 24.86 20.80 20.36
C SER A 290 24.56 21.30 18.94
N SER A 291 23.53 22.11 18.82
CA SER A 291 22.98 22.64 17.57
C SER A 291 22.64 24.13 17.68
N SER A 292 23.54 24.89 18.32
CA SER A 292 23.38 26.35 18.52
C SER A 292 22.10 26.75 19.30
N GLY A 293 21.65 25.88 20.20
CA GLY A 293 20.46 26.12 21.03
C GLY A 293 19.13 25.86 20.30
N VAL A 294 19.14 25.13 19.17
CA VAL A 294 17.93 24.84 18.40
C VAL A 294 17.74 23.33 18.31
N SER A 295 16.64 22.85 18.87
CA SER A 295 16.19 21.45 18.67
C SER A 295 15.35 21.32 17.42
N SER A 296 15.62 20.28 16.62
CA SER A 296 14.85 19.95 15.41
C SER A 296 14.44 18.50 15.47
N THR A 297 13.13 18.26 15.47
CA THR A 297 12.55 16.92 15.52
C THR A 297 11.54 16.74 14.40
N SER A 298 11.44 15.53 13.88
CA SER A 298 10.46 15.11 12.92
C SER A 298 9.92 13.73 13.28
N TYR A 299 8.83 13.32 12.65
CA TYR A 299 8.30 11.98 12.85
C TYR A 299 8.03 11.29 11.51
N SER A 300 7.99 9.97 11.53
CA SER A 300 7.48 9.15 10.44
C SER A 300 6.47 8.15 11.01
N LYS A 301 5.35 7.94 10.32
CA LYS A 301 4.42 6.85 10.65
C LYS A 301 5.09 5.52 10.35
N GLY A 302 4.89 4.55 11.22
CA GLY A 302 5.51 3.24 11.17
C GLY A 302 6.75 3.11 12.06
N SER A 303 7.12 1.86 12.30
CA SER A 303 8.37 1.51 12.97
C SER A 303 9.57 1.79 12.07
N THR A 304 10.79 1.69 12.61
CA THR A 304 12.05 1.78 11.84
C THR A 304 12.15 0.78 10.68
N LYS A 305 11.29 -0.26 10.68
CA LYS A 305 11.14 -1.24 9.58
C LYS A 305 10.00 -0.91 8.62
N GLY A 306 9.32 0.23 8.78
CA GLY A 306 8.20 0.65 7.96
C GLY A 306 6.88 -0.11 8.22
N LEU A 307 6.77 -0.83 9.36
CA LEU A 307 5.55 -1.55 9.72
C LEU A 307 4.65 -0.67 10.61
N GLY A 308 3.33 -0.82 10.47
CA GLY A 308 2.36 -0.13 11.31
C GLY A 308 2.15 1.35 10.97
N THR A 309 2.36 1.73 9.72
CA THR A 309 2.20 3.12 9.23
C THR A 309 0.76 3.59 9.26
N GLY A 310 -0.21 2.66 9.10
CA GLY A 310 -1.60 3.04 8.87
C GLY A 310 -1.82 3.74 7.52
N ASN A 311 -3.07 3.86 7.12
CA ASN A 311 -3.49 4.61 5.93
C ASN A 311 -4.95 5.02 6.02
N THR A 312 -5.31 6.06 5.28
CA THR A 312 -6.71 6.44 5.04
C THR A 312 -7.39 5.48 4.06
N ALA A 313 -8.72 5.48 4.03
CA ALA A 313 -9.46 4.85 2.95
C ALA A 313 -9.01 5.42 1.60
N GLY A 314 -8.90 4.57 0.59
CA GLY A 314 -8.51 4.97 -0.76
C GLY A 314 -9.50 4.46 -1.80
N GLU A 315 -9.79 5.27 -2.82
CA GLU A 315 -10.49 4.84 -4.03
C GLU A 315 -9.49 4.47 -5.11
N MET A 316 -9.81 3.45 -5.89
CA MET A 316 -8.95 3.01 -6.99
C MET A 316 -8.82 4.13 -8.03
N SER A 317 -7.59 4.54 -8.30
CA SER A 317 -7.25 5.54 -9.32
C SER A 317 -6.79 4.92 -10.64
N GLY A 318 -6.37 3.65 -10.62
CA GLY A 318 -5.93 2.92 -11.79
C GLY A 318 -5.33 1.56 -11.47
N ILE A 319 -4.95 0.84 -12.52
CA ILE A 319 -4.25 -0.43 -12.42
C ILE A 319 -2.87 -0.33 -13.10
N SER A 320 -1.93 -1.12 -12.66
CA SER A 320 -0.62 -1.28 -13.28
C SER A 320 -0.23 -2.76 -13.32
N ILE A 321 0.47 -3.16 -14.36
CA ILE A 321 0.99 -4.52 -14.53
C ILE A 321 2.51 -4.43 -14.44
N ASP A 322 3.15 -5.37 -13.77
CA ASP A 322 4.61 -5.43 -13.70
C ASP A 322 5.20 -6.41 -14.74
N ASP A 323 6.52 -6.52 -14.77
CA ASP A 323 7.28 -7.40 -15.66
C ASP A 323 7.05 -8.90 -15.38
N LYS A 324 6.46 -9.25 -14.26
CA LYS A 324 6.09 -10.62 -13.86
C LYS A 324 4.62 -10.93 -14.09
N GLY A 325 3.88 -10.01 -14.70
CA GLY A 325 2.44 -10.15 -14.92
C GLY A 325 1.58 -9.97 -13.68
N MET A 326 2.16 -9.45 -12.58
CA MET A 326 1.38 -9.10 -11.40
C MET A 326 0.62 -7.81 -11.64
N ILE A 327 -0.66 -7.81 -11.32
CA ILE A 327 -1.58 -6.69 -11.51
C ILE A 327 -1.79 -6.01 -10.16
N TYR A 328 -1.45 -4.74 -10.08
CA TYR A 328 -1.63 -3.91 -8.89
C TYR A 328 -2.69 -2.84 -9.12
N GLY A 329 -3.61 -2.71 -8.18
CA GLY A 329 -4.45 -1.53 -8.05
C GLY A 329 -3.69 -0.40 -7.37
N THR A 330 -3.75 0.79 -7.93
CA THR A 330 -3.23 2.02 -7.31
C THR A 330 -4.40 2.83 -6.80
N TYR A 331 -4.25 3.43 -5.61
CA TYR A 331 -5.31 4.14 -4.91
C TYR A 331 -4.91 5.60 -4.68
N ASN A 332 -5.90 6.48 -4.56
CA ASN A 332 -5.67 7.92 -4.37
C ASN A 332 -4.98 8.27 -3.03
N ASN A 333 -4.97 7.34 -2.06
CA ASN A 333 -4.22 7.45 -0.81
C ASN A 333 -2.73 7.04 -0.94
N GLY A 334 -2.26 6.73 -2.16
CA GLY A 334 -0.89 6.29 -2.44
C GLY A 334 -0.63 4.79 -2.18
N SER A 335 -1.62 4.05 -1.68
CA SER A 335 -1.48 2.60 -1.45
C SER A 335 -1.52 1.83 -2.76
N LYS A 336 -0.86 0.66 -2.77
CA LYS A 336 -0.91 -0.32 -3.86
C LYS A 336 -1.40 -1.65 -3.30
N LYS A 337 -2.29 -2.32 -4.03
CA LYS A 337 -2.86 -3.62 -3.69
C LYS A 337 -2.60 -4.60 -4.81
N LEU A 338 -2.04 -5.77 -4.49
CA LEU A 338 -1.93 -6.87 -5.45
C LEU A 338 -3.34 -7.43 -5.71
N LEU A 339 -3.77 -7.44 -6.96
CA LEU A 339 -5.11 -7.86 -7.36
C LEU A 339 -5.11 -9.25 -7.97
N ALA A 340 -4.16 -9.52 -8.87
CA ALA A 340 -4.10 -10.73 -9.64
C ALA A 340 -2.72 -10.93 -10.25
N GLN A 341 -2.50 -12.10 -10.86
CA GLN A 341 -1.36 -12.37 -11.72
C GLN A 341 -1.84 -13.05 -12.99
N ILE A 342 -1.33 -12.61 -14.14
CA ILE A 342 -1.59 -13.23 -15.44
C ILE A 342 -0.86 -14.58 -15.49
N ALA A 343 -1.54 -15.65 -15.88
CA ALA A 343 -0.94 -16.95 -16.11
C ALA A 343 -0.46 -17.07 -17.57
N VAL A 344 0.67 -17.72 -17.78
CA VAL A 344 1.16 -18.10 -19.10
C VAL A 344 1.06 -19.60 -19.28
N ALA A 345 0.90 -20.05 -20.52
CA ALA A 345 0.93 -21.46 -20.86
C ALA A 345 2.19 -21.78 -21.67
N THR A 346 2.88 -22.84 -21.30
CA THR A 346 4.00 -23.40 -22.04
C THR A 346 3.58 -24.70 -22.71
N PHE A 347 4.06 -24.93 -23.93
CA PHE A 347 3.75 -26.12 -24.71
C PHE A 347 5.02 -26.83 -25.14
N SER A 348 5.01 -28.16 -25.08
CA SER A 348 6.13 -29.01 -25.53
C SER A 348 6.47 -28.79 -27.00
N ASN A 349 5.46 -28.51 -27.81
CA ASN A 349 5.60 -28.18 -29.23
C ASN A 349 4.70 -27.02 -29.63
N PRO A 350 5.15 -25.76 -29.49
CA PRO A 350 4.36 -24.59 -29.85
C PRO A 350 3.94 -24.52 -31.33
N SER A 351 4.71 -25.16 -32.22
CA SER A 351 4.38 -25.24 -33.66
C SER A 351 3.21 -26.17 -33.95
N GLY A 352 2.80 -26.97 -32.97
CA GLY A 352 1.65 -27.88 -33.08
C GLY A 352 0.33 -27.23 -32.69
N LEU A 353 0.32 -25.99 -32.24
CA LEU A 353 -0.90 -25.23 -31.95
C LEU A 353 -1.65 -24.90 -33.24
N GLU A 354 -2.99 -24.98 -33.21
CA GLU A 354 -3.86 -24.61 -34.32
C GLU A 354 -4.24 -23.14 -34.20
N ALA A 355 -4.05 -22.40 -35.32
CA ALA A 355 -4.41 -21.00 -35.39
C ALA A 355 -5.91 -20.83 -35.71
N GLU A 356 -6.67 -20.21 -34.80
CA GLU A 356 -8.11 -19.98 -34.91
C GLU A 356 -8.45 -18.61 -35.54
N GLY A 357 -7.44 -17.80 -35.80
CA GLY A 357 -7.62 -16.40 -36.28
C GLY A 357 -7.45 -15.40 -35.14
N ASP A 358 -7.41 -14.10 -35.48
CA ASP A 358 -7.30 -12.97 -34.55
C ASP A 358 -6.19 -13.14 -33.45
N SER A 359 -5.08 -13.78 -33.83
CA SER A 359 -3.97 -14.14 -32.97
C SER A 359 -4.32 -15.12 -31.84
N LEU A 360 -5.40 -15.90 -32.01
CA LEU A 360 -5.79 -16.99 -31.12
C LEU A 360 -5.23 -18.33 -31.60
N PHE A 361 -4.85 -19.14 -30.63
CA PHE A 361 -4.35 -20.49 -30.84
C PHE A 361 -5.11 -21.47 -29.94
N SER A 362 -5.40 -22.68 -30.47
CA SER A 362 -5.97 -23.76 -29.67
C SER A 362 -4.96 -24.90 -29.51
N ALA A 363 -5.04 -25.60 -28.37
CA ALA A 363 -4.18 -26.74 -28.10
C ALA A 363 -4.61 -27.95 -28.94
N THR A 364 -3.65 -28.66 -29.53
CA THR A 364 -3.88 -29.87 -30.29
C THR A 364 -3.15 -31.05 -29.63
N LEU A 365 -3.43 -32.27 -30.08
CA LEU A 365 -2.70 -33.46 -29.62
C LEU A 365 -1.19 -33.40 -29.90
N ASN A 366 -0.77 -32.59 -30.91
CA ASN A 366 0.64 -32.46 -31.26
C ASN A 366 1.34 -31.34 -30.49
N SER A 367 0.60 -30.36 -29.93
CA SER A 367 1.17 -29.28 -29.10
C SER A 367 1.41 -29.72 -27.66
N GLY A 368 0.67 -30.72 -27.21
CA GLY A 368 0.50 -31.09 -25.81
C GLY A 368 -0.77 -30.48 -25.22
N THR A 369 -1.19 -30.96 -24.06
CA THR A 369 -2.41 -30.51 -23.36
C THR A 369 -2.06 -29.45 -22.34
N PHE A 370 -2.91 -28.45 -22.18
CA PHE A 370 -2.85 -27.50 -21.09
C PHE A 370 -3.41 -28.13 -19.81
N ASP A 371 -2.73 -27.98 -18.68
CA ASP A 371 -3.09 -28.57 -17.40
C ASP A 371 -4.19 -27.81 -16.62
N GLY A 372 -4.60 -26.65 -17.10
CA GLY A 372 -5.58 -25.78 -16.45
C GLY A 372 -5.02 -24.92 -15.31
N VAL A 373 -3.72 -25.01 -15.03
CA VAL A 373 -3.07 -24.22 -13.95
C VAL A 373 -2.24 -23.08 -14.51
N GLY A 374 -1.48 -23.34 -15.58
CA GLY A 374 -0.53 -22.39 -16.16
C GLY A 374 0.73 -22.21 -15.34
N GLU A 375 1.61 -21.36 -15.82
CA GLU A 375 2.91 -21.08 -15.23
C GLU A 375 3.12 -19.59 -14.97
N ASP A 376 4.10 -19.30 -14.10
CA ASP A 376 4.56 -17.94 -13.85
C ASP A 376 5.42 -17.44 -15.02
N VAL A 377 5.18 -16.23 -15.47
CA VAL A 377 5.99 -15.59 -16.51
C VAL A 377 7.48 -15.62 -16.19
N SER A 378 7.86 -15.46 -14.92
CA SER A 378 9.26 -15.43 -14.49
C SER A 378 10.03 -16.73 -14.79
N LEU A 379 9.34 -17.84 -15.07
CA LEU A 379 9.96 -19.10 -15.48
C LEU A 379 10.29 -19.13 -16.98
N SER A 380 9.57 -18.34 -17.79
CA SER A 380 9.66 -18.33 -19.26
C SER A 380 10.24 -17.04 -19.82
N GLY A 381 10.21 -15.94 -19.05
CA GLY A 381 10.69 -14.63 -19.50
C GLY A 381 10.21 -13.46 -18.64
N SER A 382 9.87 -12.35 -19.28
CA SER A 382 9.29 -11.16 -18.63
C SER A 382 8.40 -10.40 -19.60
N PHE A 383 7.38 -9.70 -19.06
CA PHE A 383 6.56 -8.81 -19.87
C PHE A 383 7.26 -7.48 -20.16
N ALA A 384 7.21 -7.02 -21.39
CA ALA A 384 7.57 -5.65 -21.74
C ALA A 384 6.34 -4.74 -21.55
N VAL A 385 6.18 -4.19 -20.36
CA VAL A 385 5.02 -3.40 -20.00
C VAL A 385 5.05 -2.03 -20.69
N GLY A 386 3.88 -1.58 -21.18
CA GLY A 386 3.74 -0.29 -21.87
C GLY A 386 4.26 -0.27 -23.30
N ALA A 387 4.57 -1.44 -23.87
CA ALA A 387 5.02 -1.60 -25.25
C ALA A 387 4.08 -2.56 -26.00
N LEU A 388 3.91 -2.33 -27.27
CA LEU A 388 3.29 -3.29 -28.18
C LEU A 388 4.36 -3.83 -29.12
N GLU A 389 4.34 -5.14 -29.37
CA GLU A 389 5.24 -5.78 -30.33
C GLU A 389 4.90 -5.28 -31.74
N MET A 390 5.91 -4.81 -32.43
CA MET A 390 5.76 -4.40 -33.82
C MET A 390 5.81 -5.63 -34.75
N SER A 391 5.03 -5.59 -35.85
CA SER A 391 5.12 -6.61 -36.86
C SER A 391 6.53 -6.64 -37.50
N ASN A 392 7.11 -7.82 -37.60
CA ASN A 392 8.39 -8.06 -38.29
C ASN A 392 8.20 -8.41 -39.77
N VAL A 393 6.98 -8.27 -40.32
CA VAL A 393 6.67 -8.54 -41.71
C VAL A 393 7.22 -7.42 -42.60
N ASP A 394 8.07 -7.77 -43.56
CA ASP A 394 8.53 -6.87 -44.60
C ASP A 394 7.42 -6.74 -45.67
N LEU A 395 6.67 -5.65 -45.58
CA LEU A 395 5.58 -5.34 -46.52
C LEU A 395 6.08 -5.30 -47.95
N ALA A 396 7.32 -4.84 -48.23
CA ALA A 396 7.85 -4.75 -49.61
C ALA A 396 8.10 -6.16 -50.19
N ALA A 397 8.62 -7.08 -49.35
CA ALA A 397 8.81 -8.49 -49.73
C ALA A 397 7.45 -9.16 -50.00
N GLU A 398 6.45 -8.93 -49.14
CA GLU A 398 5.11 -9.51 -49.31
C GLU A 398 4.40 -8.96 -50.55
N PHE A 399 4.46 -7.64 -50.80
CA PHE A 399 3.93 -7.06 -52.03
C PHE A 399 4.62 -7.60 -53.27
N THR A 400 5.96 -7.79 -53.21
CA THR A 400 6.70 -8.37 -54.33
C THR A 400 6.27 -9.82 -54.59
N SER A 401 6.10 -10.60 -53.54
CA SER A 401 5.59 -11.98 -53.59
C SER A 401 4.16 -12.01 -54.19
N MET A 402 3.29 -11.12 -53.76
CA MET A 402 1.93 -11.00 -54.29
C MET A 402 1.94 -10.65 -55.78
N ILE A 403 2.76 -9.67 -56.20
CA ILE A 403 2.87 -9.27 -57.61
C ILE A 403 3.42 -10.42 -58.46
N THR A 404 4.44 -11.14 -57.98
CA THR A 404 5.01 -12.27 -58.74
C THR A 404 4.02 -13.42 -58.84
N THR A 405 3.26 -13.71 -57.81
CA THR A 405 2.20 -14.74 -57.80
C THR A 405 1.07 -14.33 -58.75
N GLN A 406 0.63 -13.07 -58.70
CA GLN A 406 -0.41 -12.54 -59.62
C GLN A 406 0.04 -12.60 -61.09
N ARG A 407 1.31 -12.26 -61.38
CA ARG A 407 1.85 -12.39 -62.73
C ARG A 407 1.98 -13.85 -63.17
N GLY A 408 2.35 -14.75 -62.26
CA GLY A 408 2.36 -16.19 -62.50
C GLY A 408 0.97 -16.73 -62.88
N PHE A 409 -0.04 -16.31 -62.11
CA PHE A 409 -1.44 -16.67 -62.38
C PHE A 409 -1.90 -16.14 -63.78
N GLN A 410 -1.58 -14.86 -64.10
CA GLN A 410 -1.91 -14.28 -65.41
C GLN A 410 -1.20 -15.00 -66.53
N ALA A 411 0.06 -15.40 -66.39
CA ALA A 411 0.81 -16.15 -67.39
C ALA A 411 0.18 -17.53 -67.59
N ASN A 412 -0.18 -18.26 -66.58
CA ASN A 412 -0.84 -19.54 -66.70
C ASN A 412 -2.23 -19.43 -67.36
N SER A 413 -3.02 -18.41 -66.96
CA SER A 413 -4.30 -18.14 -67.62
C SER A 413 -4.16 -17.89 -69.13
N ARG A 414 -3.09 -17.16 -69.52
CA ARG A 414 -2.82 -16.94 -70.99
C ARG A 414 -2.43 -18.23 -71.75
N ILE A 415 -1.66 -19.11 -71.05
CA ILE A 415 -1.33 -20.42 -71.67
C ILE A 415 -2.60 -21.23 -71.89
N ILE A 416 -3.53 -21.26 -70.90
CA ILE A 416 -4.79 -21.97 -71.05
C ILE A 416 -5.63 -21.40 -72.18
N THR A 417 -5.79 -20.07 -72.21
CA THR A 417 -6.55 -19.42 -73.36
C THR A 417 -5.90 -19.66 -74.70
N THR A 418 -4.56 -19.63 -74.79
CA THR A 418 -3.86 -19.92 -76.08
C THR A 418 -3.99 -21.39 -76.46
N SER A 419 -3.99 -22.30 -75.50
CA SER A 419 -4.24 -23.73 -75.75
C SER A 419 -5.68 -23.97 -76.23
N ASP A 420 -6.65 -23.26 -75.64
CA ASP A 420 -8.06 -23.33 -76.05
C ASP A 420 -8.29 -22.84 -77.51
N THR A 421 -7.68 -21.70 -77.82
CA THR A 421 -7.72 -21.20 -79.18
C THR A 421 -7.04 -22.14 -80.19
N MET A 422 -5.91 -22.77 -79.85
CA MET A 422 -5.28 -23.78 -80.73
C MET A 422 -6.14 -25.03 -80.89
N LEU A 423 -6.82 -25.47 -79.83
CA LEU A 423 -7.77 -26.58 -79.91
C LEU A 423 -8.99 -26.23 -80.76
N GLU A 424 -9.49 -25.00 -80.70
CA GLU A 424 -10.59 -24.52 -81.49
C GLU A 424 -10.21 -24.48 -83.04
N GLU A 425 -8.99 -23.99 -83.35
CA GLU A 425 -8.47 -24.03 -84.67
C GLU A 425 -8.27 -25.46 -85.21
N LEU A 426 -7.76 -26.38 -84.37
CA LEU A 426 -7.63 -27.79 -84.72
C LEU A 426 -8.98 -28.47 -85.05
N VAL A 427 -10.01 -28.14 -84.28
CA VAL A 427 -11.38 -28.64 -84.53
C VAL A 427 -11.96 -28.05 -85.82
N ASN A 428 -11.65 -26.77 -86.10
CA ASN A 428 -12.09 -26.13 -87.34
C ASN A 428 -11.37 -26.64 -88.65
N LEU A 429 -10.11 -27.12 -88.50
CA LEU A 429 -9.38 -27.74 -89.63
C LEU A 429 -9.91 -29.13 -90.02
N LYS A 430 -10.72 -29.80 -89.15
CA LYS A 430 -11.30 -31.08 -89.40
C LYS A 430 -12.67 -31.03 -90.12
N ARG A 431 -13.15 -29.85 -90.51
CA ARG A 431 -14.37 -29.67 -91.31
C ARG A 431 -14.07 -29.55 -92.78
#